data_c44cc9bcf9209f3175e92757a4d53617
#
_entry.id   c44cc9bcf9209f3175e92757a4d53617
#
_cell.length_a   1.000
_cell.length_b   1.000
_cell.length_c   1.000
_cell.angle_alpha   90.00
_cell.angle_beta   90.00
_cell.angle_gamma   90.00
#
_symmetry.space_group_name_H-M   'P 1'
#
loop_
_entity.id
_entity.type
_entity.pdbx_description
1 polymer ?
#
loop_
_entity_poly.entity_id
_entity_poly.type
_entity_poly.pdbx_seq_one_letter_code
_entity_poly.pdbx_strand_id
1 'polypeptide(L)'
;MEHIVELGGIVTGFHVTERHIDCMCGKELIKIDKHSRDIILKKTVFEKEGLSRKLIADDEQIFIYDFCTLYVFSQKDYALVGKWQLGTDLSSDICGIAVDKDTIYCSIRNGKIITLDRQSYSTKEFSISDSSMWSIKTYDNYLVCGTVDGKLLLLDKTTLSIERTLVLGKKNIGSLYIDGETLYAASHDGKLFKIDIRSFEVDTSMKNVHKKMFACVGIYEDMLITVSYPCSEIALWNKDTLGKMKVINTPLNLSGRTHLENDFMYISSRNILGINGISLVE
;
A
#
# COMPACT_ATOMS: atom_id res chain seq x y z
N MET A 1 -9.10 -21.08 -3.85
CA MET A 1 -9.36 -19.73 -4.41
C MET A 1 -10.84 -19.59 -4.67
N GLU A 2 -11.43 -18.53 -4.22
CA GLU A 2 -12.84 -18.22 -4.48
C GLU A 2 -12.99 -16.84 -5.12
N HIS A 3 -14.06 -16.66 -5.90
CA HIS A 3 -14.43 -15.37 -6.45
C HIS A 3 -15.38 -14.67 -5.46
N ILE A 4 -14.96 -13.52 -4.93
CA ILE A 4 -15.75 -12.81 -3.92
C ILE A 4 -16.88 -12.04 -4.60
N VAL A 5 -16.53 -11.21 -5.60
CA VAL A 5 -17.49 -10.41 -6.35
C VAL A 5 -16.97 -10.04 -7.72
N GLU A 6 -17.83 -10.15 -8.73
CA GLU A 6 -17.57 -9.66 -10.09
C GLU A 6 -18.06 -8.22 -10.22
N LEU A 7 -17.20 -7.34 -10.72
CA LEU A 7 -17.51 -5.91 -10.82
C LEU A 7 -17.51 -5.38 -12.25
N GLY A 8 -17.28 -6.25 -13.24
CA GLY A 8 -17.24 -5.87 -14.66
C GLY A 8 -16.07 -4.97 -15.05
N GLY A 9 -15.12 -4.72 -14.15
CA GLY A 9 -13.98 -3.84 -14.38
C GLY A 9 -12.77 -4.16 -13.49
N ILE A 10 -11.64 -3.52 -13.79
CA ILE A 10 -10.41 -3.67 -13.01
C ILE A 10 -10.52 -2.89 -11.70
N VAL A 11 -10.34 -3.58 -10.58
CA VAL A 11 -10.23 -2.98 -9.26
C VAL A 11 -8.79 -2.47 -9.06
N THR A 12 -8.62 -1.17 -8.96
CA THR A 12 -7.32 -0.51 -8.84
C THR A 12 -6.88 -0.28 -7.39
N GLY A 13 -7.81 -0.38 -6.45
CA GLY A 13 -7.56 -0.32 -5.02
C GLY A 13 -8.79 -0.76 -4.24
N PHE A 14 -8.59 -1.31 -3.05
CA PHE A 14 -9.68 -1.65 -2.15
C PHE A 14 -9.20 -1.60 -0.69
N HIS A 15 -10.15 -1.49 0.21
CA HIS A 15 -9.99 -1.53 1.66
C HIS A 15 -11.01 -2.51 2.24
N VAL A 16 -10.60 -3.34 3.17
CA VAL A 16 -11.46 -4.34 3.83
C VAL A 16 -11.63 -3.95 5.29
N THR A 17 -12.87 -3.91 5.73
CA THR A 17 -13.27 -3.70 7.12
C THR A 17 -13.88 -5.00 7.67
N GLU A 18 -14.31 -4.99 8.92
CA GLU A 18 -15.02 -6.14 9.49
C GLU A 18 -16.31 -6.49 8.72
N ARG A 19 -17.03 -5.48 8.19
CA ARG A 19 -18.37 -5.63 7.61
C ARG A 19 -18.43 -5.49 6.10
N HIS A 20 -17.54 -4.73 5.51
CA HIS A 20 -17.62 -4.42 4.08
C HIS A 20 -16.27 -4.25 3.41
N ILE A 21 -16.29 -4.25 2.10
CA ILE A 21 -15.15 -3.95 1.25
C ILE A 21 -15.49 -2.68 0.46
N ASP A 22 -14.66 -1.64 0.60
CA ASP A 22 -14.72 -0.45 -0.24
C ASP A 22 -13.70 -0.60 -1.38
N CYS A 23 -14.12 -0.44 -2.63
CA CYS A 23 -13.20 -0.58 -3.76
C CYS A 23 -13.40 0.46 -4.85
N MET A 24 -12.30 0.77 -5.55
CA MET A 24 -12.27 1.61 -6.73
C MET A 24 -12.26 0.73 -7.97
N CYS A 25 -13.34 0.78 -8.76
CA CYS A 25 -13.49 0.05 -10.02
C CYS A 25 -13.78 1.04 -11.16
N GLY A 26 -12.84 1.21 -12.09
CA GLY A 26 -12.99 2.17 -13.18
C GLY A 26 -13.16 3.61 -12.69
N LYS A 27 -14.37 4.16 -12.76
CA LYS A 27 -14.75 5.50 -12.29
C LYS A 27 -15.63 5.51 -11.04
N GLU A 28 -15.87 4.34 -10.45
CA GLU A 28 -16.85 4.14 -9.40
C GLU A 28 -16.20 3.72 -8.08
N LEU A 29 -16.67 4.29 -6.98
CA LEU A 29 -16.51 3.72 -5.64
C LEU A 29 -17.66 2.77 -5.36
N ILE A 30 -17.35 1.59 -4.87
CA ILE A 30 -18.30 0.50 -4.63
C ILE A 30 -18.08 -0.03 -3.23
N LYS A 31 -19.16 -0.13 -2.45
CA LYS A 31 -19.18 -0.79 -1.15
C LYS A 31 -19.90 -2.12 -1.28
N ILE A 32 -19.27 -3.16 -0.80
CA ILE A 32 -19.74 -4.53 -0.86
C ILE A 32 -19.90 -5.04 0.57
N ASP A 33 -21.05 -5.60 0.90
CA ASP A 33 -21.19 -6.35 2.14
C ASP A 33 -20.33 -7.61 2.11
N LYS A 34 -19.54 -7.80 3.12
CA LYS A 34 -18.53 -8.89 3.15
C LYS A 34 -19.17 -10.27 3.32
N HIS A 35 -20.32 -10.37 3.96
CA HIS A 35 -21.01 -11.64 4.22
C HIS A 35 -21.92 -12.04 3.07
N SER A 36 -22.83 -11.13 2.66
CA SER A 36 -23.75 -11.42 1.56
C SER A 36 -23.11 -11.30 0.18
N ARG A 37 -21.99 -10.54 0.08
CA ARG A 37 -21.29 -10.18 -1.17
C ARG A 37 -22.10 -9.27 -2.09
N ASP A 38 -23.18 -8.69 -1.56
CA ASP A 38 -24.01 -7.75 -2.29
C ASP A 38 -23.38 -6.36 -2.36
N ILE A 39 -23.60 -5.67 -3.47
CA ILE A 39 -23.24 -4.25 -3.59
C ILE A 39 -24.28 -3.43 -2.82
N ILE A 40 -23.85 -2.80 -1.71
CA ILE A 40 -24.70 -1.99 -0.85
C ILE A 40 -24.64 -0.49 -1.13
N LEU A 41 -23.57 -0.05 -1.80
CA LEU A 41 -23.42 1.33 -2.27
C LEU A 41 -22.56 1.35 -3.53
N LYS A 42 -23.00 2.11 -4.53
CA LYS A 42 -22.25 2.34 -5.76
C LYS A 42 -22.38 3.79 -6.17
N LYS A 43 -21.25 4.47 -6.37
CA LYS A 43 -21.24 5.89 -6.71
C LYS A 43 -20.18 6.20 -7.77
N THR A 44 -20.61 6.82 -8.86
CA THR A 44 -19.68 7.39 -9.84
C THR A 44 -19.03 8.64 -9.24
N VAL A 45 -17.72 8.60 -9.03
CA VAL A 45 -16.94 9.66 -8.38
C VAL A 45 -15.96 10.34 -9.31
N PHE A 46 -15.73 9.76 -10.51
CA PHE A 46 -14.88 10.33 -11.54
C PHE A 46 -15.61 10.39 -12.88
N GLU A 47 -15.25 11.36 -13.72
CA GLU A 47 -15.81 11.48 -15.08
C GLU A 47 -15.26 10.41 -16.03
N LYS A 48 -13.98 10.06 -15.86
CA LYS A 48 -13.25 9.11 -16.73
C LYS A 48 -12.73 7.94 -15.92
N GLU A 49 -12.57 6.80 -16.58
CA GLU A 49 -11.85 5.67 -16.00
C GLU A 49 -10.37 6.00 -15.80
N GLY A 50 -9.75 5.40 -14.77
CA GLY A 50 -8.33 5.55 -14.46
C GLY A 50 -7.77 4.25 -13.91
N LEU A 51 -6.73 3.74 -14.56
CA LEU A 51 -6.04 2.50 -14.15
C LEU A 51 -4.89 2.74 -13.17
N SER A 52 -4.49 4.01 -12.99
CA SER A 52 -3.39 4.42 -12.09
C SER A 52 -3.86 4.76 -10.68
N ARG A 53 -5.17 4.90 -10.47
CA ARG A 53 -5.74 5.28 -9.17
C ARG A 53 -5.42 4.25 -8.11
N LYS A 54 -4.97 4.75 -6.98
CA LYS A 54 -4.70 3.93 -5.79
C LYS A 54 -5.60 4.39 -4.67
N LEU A 55 -6.05 3.44 -3.86
CA LEU A 55 -6.95 3.67 -2.75
C LEU A 55 -6.30 3.16 -1.46
N ILE A 56 -6.35 3.97 -0.43
CA ILE A 56 -6.23 3.54 0.97
C ILE A 56 -7.40 4.15 1.74
N ALA A 57 -7.72 3.61 2.91
CA ALA A 57 -8.79 4.13 3.75
C ALA A 57 -8.47 3.92 5.23
N ASP A 58 -9.13 4.69 6.06
CA ASP A 58 -9.33 4.46 7.48
C ASP A 58 -10.82 4.33 7.79
N ASP A 59 -11.21 4.36 9.06
CA ASP A 59 -12.62 4.17 9.49
C ASP A 59 -13.56 5.31 9.08
N GLU A 60 -13.03 6.48 8.70
CA GLU A 60 -13.81 7.67 8.39
C GLU A 60 -13.74 8.10 6.93
N GLN A 61 -12.59 7.91 6.31
CA GLN A 61 -12.28 8.50 5.01
C GLN A 61 -11.60 7.52 4.05
N ILE A 62 -11.87 7.73 2.77
CA ILE A 62 -11.22 7.04 1.65
C ILE A 62 -10.34 8.05 0.93
N PHE A 63 -9.08 7.70 0.77
CA PHE A 63 -8.06 8.49 0.09
C PHE A 63 -7.76 7.84 -1.26
N ILE A 64 -8.02 8.56 -2.32
CA ILE A 64 -7.70 8.13 -3.69
C ILE A 64 -6.71 9.11 -4.27
N TYR A 65 -5.62 8.61 -4.81
CA TYR A 65 -4.67 9.44 -5.52
C TYR A 65 -4.40 8.91 -6.93
N ASP A 66 -4.27 9.87 -7.84
CA ASP A 66 -4.07 9.63 -9.26
C ASP A 66 -3.12 10.71 -9.79
N PHE A 67 -1.92 10.31 -10.25
CA PHE A 67 -0.86 11.25 -10.60
C PHE A 67 -0.60 12.27 -9.47
N CYS A 68 -0.80 13.57 -9.76
CA CYS A 68 -0.54 14.67 -8.82
C CYS A 68 -1.76 15.06 -7.99
N THR A 69 -2.86 14.32 -8.03
CA THR A 69 -4.11 14.71 -7.38
C THR A 69 -4.47 13.74 -6.26
N LEU A 70 -4.76 14.28 -5.09
CA LEU A 70 -5.35 13.59 -3.96
C LEU A 70 -6.84 13.93 -3.87
N TYR A 71 -7.68 12.92 -3.72
CA TYR A 71 -9.12 13.01 -3.45
C TYR A 71 -9.40 12.37 -2.11
N VAL A 72 -10.23 13.01 -1.30
CA VAL A 72 -10.70 12.49 -0.02
C VAL A 72 -12.22 12.38 -0.06
N PHE A 73 -12.73 11.20 0.27
CA PHE A 73 -14.16 10.91 0.33
C PHE A 73 -14.55 10.46 1.73
N SER A 74 -15.76 10.77 2.16
CA SER A 74 -16.37 10.16 3.33
C SER A 74 -16.57 8.65 3.09
N GLN A 75 -16.18 7.82 4.04
CA GLN A 75 -16.40 6.37 3.93
C GLN A 75 -17.90 6.02 4.05
N LYS A 76 -18.68 6.84 4.73
CA LYS A 76 -20.11 6.57 4.99
C LYS A 76 -20.96 6.55 3.71
N ASP A 77 -20.80 7.55 2.84
CA ASP A 77 -21.71 7.82 1.71
C ASP A 77 -20.98 8.19 0.41
N TYR A 78 -19.65 8.10 0.44
CA TYR A 78 -18.77 8.50 -0.66
C TYR A 78 -18.94 9.96 -1.11
N ALA A 79 -19.38 10.84 -0.20
CA ALA A 79 -19.37 12.27 -0.46
C ALA A 79 -17.92 12.76 -0.61
N LEU A 80 -17.65 13.57 -1.64
CA LEU A 80 -16.34 14.20 -1.81
C LEU A 80 -16.15 15.23 -0.69
N VAL A 81 -15.14 15.00 0.14
CA VAL A 81 -14.71 15.93 1.19
C VAL A 81 -13.82 17.03 0.58
N GLY A 82 -12.90 16.62 -0.31
CA GLY A 82 -12.06 17.59 -1.00
C GLY A 82 -11.16 16.95 -2.06
N LYS A 83 -10.54 17.86 -2.85
CA LYS A 83 -9.63 17.53 -3.95
C LYS A 83 -8.46 18.49 -3.91
N TRP A 84 -7.23 17.96 -3.91
CA TRP A 84 -5.99 18.74 -3.88
C TRP A 84 -5.10 18.39 -5.05
N GLN A 85 -4.79 19.37 -5.89
CA GLN A 85 -3.79 19.27 -6.93
C GLN A 85 -2.43 19.57 -6.28
N LEU A 86 -1.60 18.54 -6.06
CA LEU A 86 -0.31 18.65 -5.37
C LEU A 86 0.88 18.91 -6.31
N GLY A 87 0.61 19.00 -7.59
CA GLY A 87 1.61 19.28 -8.62
C GLY A 87 0.99 19.38 -10.01
N THR A 88 1.79 19.72 -11.03
CA THR A 88 1.32 19.99 -12.40
C THR A 88 2.02 19.15 -13.47
N ASP A 89 3.05 18.40 -13.11
CA ASP A 89 3.87 17.62 -14.03
C ASP A 89 4.19 16.20 -13.49
N LEU A 90 4.79 15.36 -14.31
CA LEU A 90 5.16 13.99 -13.95
C LEU A 90 6.18 13.90 -12.80
N SER A 91 6.98 14.93 -12.56
CA SER A 91 7.92 14.95 -11.44
C SER A 91 7.20 15.15 -10.10
N SER A 92 5.96 15.62 -10.16
CA SER A 92 5.10 15.89 -9.00
C SER A 92 4.11 14.75 -8.73
N ASP A 93 4.24 13.58 -9.39
CA ASP A 93 3.39 12.42 -9.14
C ASP A 93 3.46 11.96 -7.67
N ILE A 94 2.30 11.65 -7.11
CA ILE A 94 2.19 11.02 -5.80
C ILE A 94 2.62 9.55 -5.92
N CYS A 95 3.73 9.19 -5.27
CA CYS A 95 4.26 7.84 -5.28
C CYS A 95 3.62 6.96 -4.22
N GLY A 96 3.37 7.51 -3.03
CA GLY A 96 2.74 6.84 -1.91
C GLY A 96 2.08 7.81 -0.96
N ILE A 97 1.13 7.31 -0.17
CA ILE A 97 0.53 8.06 0.92
C ILE A 97 0.55 7.25 2.20
N ALA A 98 0.73 7.93 3.32
CA ALA A 98 0.52 7.42 4.66
C ALA A 98 -0.43 8.37 5.39
N VAL A 99 -1.25 7.83 6.26
CA VAL A 99 -2.26 8.58 6.99
C VAL A 99 -2.12 8.27 8.48
N ASP A 100 -2.16 9.28 9.30
CA ASP A 100 -2.40 9.15 10.72
C ASP A 100 -3.65 9.95 11.14
N LYS A 101 -3.87 10.07 12.44
CA LYS A 101 -5.07 10.71 12.98
C LYS A 101 -5.26 12.14 12.46
N ASP A 102 -4.18 12.92 12.37
CA ASP A 102 -4.27 14.37 12.13
C ASP A 102 -3.69 14.79 10.77
N THR A 103 -2.91 13.92 10.10
CA THR A 103 -2.13 14.32 8.92
C THR A 103 -2.11 13.22 7.84
N ILE A 104 -2.24 13.65 6.59
CA ILE A 104 -1.98 12.85 5.41
C ILE A 104 -0.60 13.24 4.87
N TYR A 105 0.27 12.26 4.67
CA TYR A 105 1.61 12.43 4.13
C TYR A 105 1.65 11.89 2.70
N CYS A 106 1.92 12.75 1.73
CA CYS A 106 2.04 12.39 0.32
C CYS A 106 3.52 12.44 -0.09
N SER A 107 4.11 11.28 -0.38
CA SER A 107 5.45 11.24 -0.97
C SER A 107 5.37 11.52 -2.47
N ILE A 108 6.20 12.45 -2.94
CA ILE A 108 6.19 12.94 -4.32
C ILE A 108 7.42 12.41 -5.07
N ARG A 109 7.27 12.19 -6.38
CA ARG A 109 8.31 11.62 -7.25
C ARG A 109 9.64 12.38 -7.21
N ASN A 110 9.61 13.70 -7.03
CA ASN A 110 10.79 14.54 -6.93
C ASN A 110 11.47 14.55 -5.55
N GLY A 111 11.11 13.60 -4.66
CA GLY A 111 11.73 13.47 -3.34
C GLY A 111 11.19 14.40 -2.26
N LYS A 112 10.07 15.06 -2.54
CA LYS A 112 9.36 15.88 -1.55
C LYS A 112 8.33 15.05 -0.78
N ILE A 113 7.93 15.58 0.38
CA ILE A 113 6.71 15.17 1.09
C ILE A 113 5.80 16.40 1.18
N ILE A 114 4.55 16.22 0.79
CA ILE A 114 3.50 17.21 1.03
C ILE A 114 2.62 16.65 2.14
N THR A 115 2.44 17.41 3.20
CA THR A 115 1.52 17.10 4.28
C THR A 115 0.20 17.83 4.06
N LEU A 116 -0.90 17.18 4.41
CA LEU A 116 -2.23 17.75 4.44
C LEU A 116 -2.81 17.53 5.85
N ASP A 117 -3.06 18.63 6.57
CA ASP A 117 -3.74 18.60 7.86
C ASP A 117 -5.20 18.16 7.67
N ARG A 118 -5.66 17.18 8.41
CA ARG A 118 -7.00 16.56 8.19
C ARG A 118 -8.16 17.42 8.70
N GLN A 119 -7.90 18.40 9.56
CA GLN A 119 -8.91 19.27 10.12
C GLN A 119 -9.06 20.55 9.30
N SER A 120 -7.95 21.23 9.04
CA SER A 120 -7.92 22.50 8.31
C SER A 120 -7.79 22.36 6.80
N TYR A 121 -7.34 21.16 6.35
CA TYR A 121 -6.96 20.84 4.97
C TYR A 121 -5.86 21.76 4.40
N SER A 122 -5.09 22.38 5.28
CA SER A 122 -3.90 23.15 4.89
C SER A 122 -2.76 22.22 4.47
N THR A 123 -2.00 22.64 3.47
CA THR A 123 -0.86 21.86 2.94
C THR A 123 0.46 22.53 3.29
N LYS A 124 1.50 21.71 3.54
CA LYS A 124 2.89 22.16 3.65
C LYS A 124 3.77 21.23 2.82
N GLU A 125 4.80 21.81 2.21
CA GLU A 125 5.75 21.07 1.36
C GLU A 125 7.13 21.04 2.02
N PHE A 126 7.79 19.87 1.96
CA PHE A 126 9.12 19.63 2.52
C PHE A 126 9.99 18.92 1.50
N SER A 127 11.19 19.44 1.25
CA SER A 127 12.21 18.78 0.44
C SER A 127 13.00 17.80 1.32
N ILE A 128 12.90 16.51 1.05
CA ILE A 128 13.47 15.45 1.89
C ILE A 128 14.72 14.84 1.27
N SER A 129 14.65 14.49 -0.01
CA SER A 129 15.68 13.70 -0.71
C SER A 129 15.70 14.07 -2.18
N ASP A 130 16.85 13.86 -2.84
CA ASP A 130 16.94 13.93 -4.32
C ASP A 130 16.37 12.68 -5.00
N SER A 131 15.97 11.68 -4.22
CA SER A 131 15.46 10.39 -4.70
C SER A 131 13.97 10.25 -4.40
N SER A 132 13.21 9.74 -5.36
CA SER A 132 11.78 9.43 -5.18
C SER A 132 11.57 8.46 -4.03
N MET A 133 10.53 8.69 -3.24
CA MET A 133 10.10 7.79 -2.15
C MET A 133 8.82 7.06 -2.58
N TRP A 134 8.92 5.74 -2.85
CA TRP A 134 7.79 4.96 -3.38
C TRP A 134 6.97 4.24 -2.34
N SER A 135 7.55 4.01 -1.18
CA SER A 135 6.84 3.44 -0.04
C SER A 135 6.98 4.37 1.16
N ILE A 136 5.88 4.56 1.87
CA ILE A 136 5.82 5.41 3.05
C ILE A 136 4.87 4.77 4.07
N LYS A 137 5.28 4.76 5.35
CA LYS A 137 4.49 4.25 6.48
C LYS A 137 4.69 5.14 7.69
N THR A 138 3.66 5.26 8.51
CA THR A 138 3.74 5.87 9.84
C THR A 138 4.19 4.82 10.87
N TYR A 139 5.01 5.22 11.82
CA TYR A 139 5.40 4.43 12.98
C TYR A 139 5.66 5.37 14.17
N ASP A 140 4.85 5.31 15.20
CA ASP A 140 4.89 6.19 16.36
C ASP A 140 5.02 7.68 15.94
N ASN A 141 6.10 8.35 16.34
CA ASN A 141 6.43 9.72 15.96
C ASN A 141 7.24 9.84 14.67
N TYR A 142 7.35 8.77 13.89
CA TYR A 142 8.19 8.71 12.69
C TYR A 142 7.40 8.38 11.43
N LEU A 143 7.98 8.77 10.29
CA LEU A 143 7.69 8.22 8.98
C LEU A 143 8.86 7.35 8.54
N VAL A 144 8.55 6.18 7.98
CA VAL A 144 9.53 5.33 7.31
C VAL A 144 9.29 5.40 5.82
N CYS A 145 10.31 5.79 5.06
CA CYS A 145 10.23 5.96 3.62
C CYS A 145 11.25 5.07 2.91
N GLY A 146 10.80 4.32 1.90
CA GLY A 146 11.67 3.57 0.99
C GLY A 146 11.91 4.32 -0.30
N THR A 147 13.17 4.49 -0.69
CA THR A 147 13.58 5.27 -1.87
C THR A 147 13.89 4.40 -3.07
N VAL A 148 13.87 4.99 -4.29
CA VAL A 148 14.20 4.27 -5.54
C VAL A 148 15.67 3.91 -5.65
N ASP A 149 16.56 4.61 -4.95
CA ASP A 149 18.01 4.33 -4.93
C ASP A 149 18.44 3.35 -3.81
N GLY A 150 17.46 2.73 -3.12
CA GLY A 150 17.70 1.62 -2.21
C GLY A 150 18.00 1.99 -0.77
N LYS A 151 17.51 3.14 -0.33
CA LYS A 151 17.63 3.58 1.06
C LYS A 151 16.30 3.48 1.79
N LEU A 152 16.38 3.30 3.10
CA LEU A 152 15.30 3.61 4.04
C LEU A 152 15.65 4.90 4.75
N LEU A 153 14.67 5.78 4.90
CA LEU A 153 14.75 7.01 5.66
C LEU A 153 13.80 6.93 6.84
N LEU A 154 14.27 7.25 8.03
CA LEU A 154 13.45 7.47 9.22
C LEU A 154 13.36 8.97 9.44
N LEU A 155 12.15 9.52 9.36
CA LEU A 155 11.88 10.95 9.48
C LEU A 155 11.06 11.21 10.75
N ASP A 156 11.40 12.26 11.49
CA ASP A 156 10.52 12.81 12.52
C ASP A 156 9.23 13.35 11.88
N LYS A 157 8.05 12.95 12.35
CA LYS A 157 6.76 13.37 11.76
C LYS A 157 6.45 14.85 11.90
N THR A 158 7.00 15.51 12.89
CA THR A 158 6.71 16.92 13.18
C THR A 158 7.53 17.86 12.32
N THR A 159 8.83 17.56 12.21
CA THR A 159 9.80 18.41 11.50
C THR A 159 10.07 17.95 10.07
N LEU A 160 9.80 16.67 9.78
CA LEU A 160 10.19 15.94 8.58
C LEU A 160 11.71 15.94 8.33
N SER A 161 12.50 16.15 9.38
CA SER A 161 13.95 15.95 9.32
C SER A 161 14.30 14.46 9.26
N ILE A 162 15.35 14.15 8.51
CA ILE A 162 15.89 12.79 8.47
C ILE A 162 16.66 12.54 9.77
N GLU A 163 16.16 11.61 10.58
CA GLU A 163 16.80 11.16 11.81
C GLU A 163 17.84 10.05 11.53
N ARG A 164 17.49 9.13 10.65
CA ARG A 164 18.36 8.01 10.28
C ARG A 164 18.22 7.66 8.81
N THR A 165 19.29 7.12 8.25
CA THR A 165 19.35 6.57 6.89
C THR A 165 19.99 5.20 6.93
N LEU A 166 19.34 4.20 6.32
CA LEU A 166 19.85 2.84 6.18
C LEU A 166 19.95 2.49 4.69
N VAL A 167 21.16 2.17 4.22
CA VAL A 167 21.40 1.79 2.82
C VAL A 167 21.24 0.29 2.68
N LEU A 168 20.20 -0.17 1.99
CA LEU A 168 19.86 -1.58 1.76
C LEU A 168 20.38 -2.10 0.42
N GLY A 169 20.67 -1.21 -0.51
CA GLY A 169 21.13 -1.59 -1.84
C GLY A 169 21.16 -0.44 -2.83
N LYS A 170 20.89 -0.75 -4.09
CA LYS A 170 20.83 0.22 -5.20
C LYS A 170 19.51 0.14 -5.98
N LYS A 171 18.52 -0.58 -5.46
CA LYS A 171 17.23 -0.80 -6.12
C LYS A 171 16.09 -0.35 -5.22
N ASN A 172 15.04 0.10 -5.85
CA ASN A 172 13.85 0.63 -5.21
C ASN A 172 13.36 -0.24 -4.04
N ILE A 173 13.17 0.36 -2.87
CA ILE A 173 12.47 -0.21 -1.73
C ILE A 173 10.99 0.11 -1.92
N GLY A 174 10.30 -0.80 -2.60
CA GLY A 174 8.95 -0.55 -3.12
C GLY A 174 7.81 -0.93 -2.17
N SER A 175 8.08 -1.71 -1.11
CA SER A 175 7.07 -2.10 -0.14
C SER A 175 7.65 -2.16 1.26
N LEU A 176 6.87 -1.66 2.22
CA LEU A 176 7.15 -1.66 3.65
C LEU A 176 5.97 -2.26 4.40
N TYR A 177 6.25 -3.14 5.34
CA TYR A 177 5.27 -3.67 6.28
C TYR A 177 5.86 -3.61 7.70
N ILE A 178 5.09 -3.13 8.66
CA ILE A 178 5.52 -2.97 10.06
C ILE A 178 4.66 -3.88 10.94
N ASP A 179 5.32 -4.69 11.77
CA ASP A 179 4.71 -5.53 12.81
C ASP A 179 5.42 -5.26 14.15
N GLY A 180 4.74 -4.52 15.02
CA GLY A 180 5.35 -4.05 16.26
C GLY A 180 6.63 -3.26 16.00
N GLU A 181 7.75 -3.75 16.49
CA GLU A 181 9.09 -3.13 16.33
C GLU A 181 9.86 -3.68 15.12
N THR A 182 9.26 -4.57 14.34
CA THR A 182 9.87 -5.15 13.16
C THR A 182 9.36 -4.50 11.88
N LEU A 183 10.30 -4.03 11.04
CA LEU A 183 10.04 -3.53 9.70
C LEU A 183 10.50 -4.56 8.66
N TYR A 184 9.61 -4.96 7.78
CA TYR A 184 9.93 -5.75 6.59
C TYR A 184 9.97 -4.83 5.38
N ALA A 185 11.12 -4.83 4.68
CA ALA A 185 11.33 -4.02 3.50
C ALA A 185 11.61 -4.89 2.27
N ALA A 186 10.83 -4.70 1.21
CA ALA A 186 10.96 -5.43 -0.04
C ALA A 186 11.61 -4.56 -1.11
N SER A 187 12.69 -5.06 -1.70
CA SER A 187 13.42 -4.40 -2.79
C SER A 187 13.06 -4.99 -4.15
N HIS A 188 13.03 -4.15 -5.18
CA HIS A 188 12.70 -4.56 -6.55
C HIS A 188 13.72 -5.51 -7.19
N ASP A 189 14.87 -5.77 -6.55
CA ASP A 189 15.84 -6.82 -6.96
C ASP A 189 15.59 -8.17 -6.28
N GLY A 190 14.43 -8.36 -5.67
CA GLY A 190 14.03 -9.62 -5.05
C GLY A 190 14.63 -9.86 -3.66
N LYS A 191 15.06 -8.82 -2.97
CA LYS A 191 15.55 -8.90 -1.60
C LYS A 191 14.47 -8.53 -0.60
N LEU A 192 14.45 -9.28 0.50
CA LEU A 192 13.65 -9.01 1.69
C LEU A 192 14.60 -8.71 2.86
N PHE A 193 14.29 -7.66 3.60
CA PHE A 193 15.03 -7.28 4.80
C PHE A 193 14.08 -7.30 6.00
N LYS A 194 14.54 -7.88 7.09
CA LYS A 194 13.97 -7.77 8.43
C LYS A 194 14.83 -6.79 9.20
N ILE A 195 14.23 -5.76 9.76
CA ILE A 195 14.91 -4.61 10.35
C ILE A 195 14.27 -4.33 11.70
N ASP A 196 15.07 -4.18 12.74
CA ASP A 196 14.62 -3.61 14.00
C ASP A 196 14.42 -2.10 13.79
N ILE A 197 13.18 -1.62 14.00
CA ILE A 197 12.84 -0.22 13.68
C ILE A 197 13.38 0.77 14.71
N ARG A 198 13.65 0.31 15.95
CA ARG A 198 14.20 1.15 17.02
C ARG A 198 15.69 1.40 16.85
N SER A 199 16.47 0.33 16.63
CA SER A 199 17.90 0.46 16.32
C SER A 199 18.13 0.95 14.90
N PHE A 200 17.14 0.74 14.01
CA PHE A 200 17.19 0.98 12.57
C PHE A 200 18.35 0.23 11.90
N GLU A 201 18.51 -1.04 12.30
CA GLU A 201 19.55 -1.95 11.81
C GLU A 201 18.91 -3.19 11.18
N VAL A 202 19.64 -3.80 10.22
CA VAL A 202 19.20 -5.05 9.58
C VAL A 202 19.48 -6.22 10.48
N ASP A 203 18.45 -6.91 10.96
CA ASP A 203 18.57 -8.18 11.69
C ASP A 203 18.92 -9.31 10.74
N THR A 204 18.18 -9.42 9.66
CA THR A 204 18.28 -10.53 8.69
C THR A 204 17.89 -10.03 7.29
N SER A 205 18.52 -10.60 6.28
CA SER A 205 18.16 -10.34 4.89
C SER A 205 18.17 -11.60 4.04
N MET A 206 17.29 -11.64 3.05
CA MET A 206 17.18 -12.73 2.11
C MET A 206 17.21 -12.23 0.68
N LYS A 207 17.85 -13.01 -0.21
CA LYS A 207 17.88 -12.76 -1.66
C LYS A 207 16.99 -13.77 -2.38
N ASN A 208 16.58 -13.41 -3.60
CA ASN A 208 15.80 -14.29 -4.48
C ASN A 208 14.47 -14.74 -3.84
N VAL A 209 13.84 -13.85 -3.07
CA VAL A 209 12.51 -14.07 -2.47
C VAL A 209 11.49 -14.32 -3.56
N HIS A 210 11.49 -13.46 -4.57
CA HIS A 210 10.76 -13.60 -5.83
C HIS A 210 11.65 -13.24 -7.01
N LYS A 211 11.30 -13.71 -8.21
CA LYS A 211 12.06 -13.42 -9.45
C LYS A 211 11.98 -11.95 -9.88
N LYS A 212 10.97 -11.22 -9.40
CA LYS A 212 10.69 -9.82 -9.77
C LYS A 212 10.28 -9.02 -8.54
N MET A 213 9.82 -7.81 -8.78
CA MET A 213 9.21 -6.94 -7.79
C MET A 213 8.14 -7.67 -6.98
N PHE A 214 8.11 -7.46 -5.69
CA PHE A 214 7.14 -8.04 -4.78
C PHE A 214 6.78 -7.07 -3.65
N ALA A 215 5.70 -7.38 -2.93
CA ALA A 215 5.29 -6.67 -1.73
C ALA A 215 5.18 -7.62 -0.53
N CYS A 216 5.47 -7.08 0.65
CA CYS A 216 5.04 -7.67 1.91
C CYS A 216 3.58 -7.27 2.13
N VAL A 217 2.72 -8.26 2.34
CA VAL A 217 1.27 -8.06 2.46
C VAL A 217 0.85 -7.96 3.92
N GLY A 218 1.35 -8.85 4.74
CA GLY A 218 1.00 -8.94 6.15
C GLY A 218 1.63 -10.12 6.85
N ILE A 219 1.24 -10.30 8.11
CA ILE A 219 1.58 -11.45 8.93
C ILE A 219 0.29 -12.14 9.36
N TYR A 220 0.29 -13.47 9.29
CA TYR A 220 -0.69 -14.35 9.90
C TYR A 220 0.06 -15.35 10.78
N GLU A 221 -0.23 -15.36 12.08
CA GLU A 221 0.49 -16.13 13.10
C GLU A 221 2.00 -15.84 13.07
N ASP A 222 2.81 -16.84 12.71
CA ASP A 222 4.27 -16.75 12.55
C ASP A 222 4.70 -16.62 11.08
N MET A 223 3.75 -16.44 10.16
CA MET A 223 3.99 -16.40 8.71
C MET A 223 3.96 -14.97 8.17
N LEU A 224 5.09 -14.52 7.63
CA LEU A 224 5.14 -13.34 6.77
C LEU A 224 4.70 -13.71 5.35
N ILE A 225 3.80 -12.94 4.78
CA ILE A 225 3.23 -13.17 3.47
C ILE A 225 3.76 -12.16 2.47
N THR A 226 4.29 -12.67 1.34
CA THR A 226 4.76 -11.85 0.23
C THR A 226 4.07 -12.25 -1.07
N VAL A 227 3.86 -11.25 -1.94
CA VAL A 227 3.18 -11.44 -3.24
C VAL A 227 4.03 -10.86 -4.34
N SER A 228 4.32 -11.64 -5.37
CA SER A 228 5.10 -11.18 -6.53
C SER A 228 4.23 -10.46 -7.57
N TYR A 229 4.81 -9.48 -8.26
CA TYR A 229 4.18 -8.72 -9.35
C TYR A 229 5.06 -8.78 -10.61
N PRO A 230 4.48 -9.03 -11.78
CA PRO A 230 3.11 -9.42 -12.13
C PRO A 230 2.88 -10.94 -12.07
N CYS A 231 3.75 -11.69 -11.41
CA CYS A 231 3.65 -13.14 -11.32
C CYS A 231 2.62 -13.55 -10.27
N SER A 232 1.88 -14.59 -10.54
CA SER A 232 0.81 -15.11 -9.70
C SER A 232 1.34 -16.01 -8.57
N GLU A 233 2.32 -15.50 -7.81
CA GLU A 233 2.99 -16.25 -6.74
C GLU A 233 2.82 -15.56 -5.39
N ILE A 234 2.31 -16.30 -4.41
CA ILE A 234 2.22 -15.93 -3.01
C ILE A 234 3.20 -16.83 -2.27
N ALA A 235 4.09 -16.26 -1.48
CA ALA A 235 5.02 -17.05 -0.67
C ALA A 235 4.83 -16.73 0.81
N LEU A 236 4.86 -17.79 1.63
CA LEU A 236 4.77 -17.77 3.08
C LEU A 236 6.14 -18.07 3.66
N TRP A 237 6.57 -17.26 4.60
CA TRP A 237 7.88 -17.30 5.22
C TRP A 237 7.70 -17.29 6.73
N ASN A 238 8.48 -18.06 7.46
CA ASN A 238 8.55 -17.89 8.89
C ASN A 238 9.05 -16.46 9.21
N LYS A 239 8.30 -15.68 9.98
CA LYS A 239 8.57 -14.26 10.21
C LYS A 239 9.87 -13.99 10.98
N ASP A 240 10.35 -14.96 11.76
CA ASP A 240 11.54 -14.80 12.59
C ASP A 240 12.82 -15.18 11.84
N THR A 241 12.80 -16.31 11.16
CA THR A 241 13.98 -16.86 10.45
C THR A 241 14.04 -16.47 8.98
N LEU A 242 12.95 -15.96 8.41
CA LEU A 242 12.72 -15.78 6.97
C LEU A 242 12.85 -17.10 6.18
N GLY A 243 12.74 -18.27 6.84
CA GLY A 243 12.70 -19.56 6.17
C GLY A 243 11.45 -19.72 5.32
N LYS A 244 11.61 -20.19 4.07
CA LYS A 244 10.46 -20.43 3.18
C LYS A 244 9.63 -21.59 3.69
N MET A 245 8.32 -21.39 3.87
CA MET A 245 7.38 -22.39 4.36
C MET A 245 6.50 -22.97 3.24
N LYS A 246 5.87 -22.11 2.45
CA LYS A 246 4.91 -22.52 1.41
C LYS A 246 4.94 -21.55 0.23
N VAL A 247 4.64 -22.04 -0.95
CA VAL A 247 4.37 -21.23 -2.14
C VAL A 247 3.02 -21.62 -2.70
N ILE A 248 2.18 -20.62 -2.95
CA ILE A 248 0.87 -20.78 -3.57
C ILE A 248 0.93 -20.12 -4.94
N ASN A 249 0.76 -20.89 -5.99
CA ASN A 249 0.62 -20.38 -7.35
C ASN A 249 -0.86 -20.15 -7.65
N THR A 250 -1.18 -19.00 -8.21
CA THR A 250 -2.55 -18.63 -8.55
C THR A 250 -2.67 -18.30 -10.03
N PRO A 251 -3.84 -18.50 -10.66
CA PRO A 251 -4.09 -18.08 -12.03
C PRO A 251 -4.31 -16.55 -12.15
N LEU A 252 -4.28 -15.82 -11.02
CA LEU A 252 -4.52 -14.40 -10.98
C LEU A 252 -3.32 -13.63 -11.54
N ASN A 253 -3.55 -12.68 -12.44
CA ASN A 253 -2.57 -11.67 -12.78
C ASN A 253 -2.70 -10.53 -11.77
N LEU A 254 -1.87 -10.56 -10.74
CA LEU A 254 -1.98 -9.66 -9.60
C LEU A 254 -1.76 -8.21 -10.04
N SER A 255 -2.74 -7.36 -9.77
CA SER A 255 -2.71 -5.94 -10.14
C SER A 255 -2.04 -5.05 -9.08
N GLY A 256 -1.57 -5.68 -8.02
CA GLY A 256 -0.82 -5.00 -6.97
C GLY A 256 -1.65 -4.59 -5.75
N ARG A 257 -2.88 -5.09 -5.62
CA ARG A 257 -3.69 -4.84 -4.43
C ARG A 257 -4.05 -6.14 -3.75
N THR A 258 -3.64 -6.23 -2.51
CA THR A 258 -3.89 -7.36 -1.62
C THR A 258 -4.21 -6.84 -0.23
N HIS A 259 -5.06 -7.54 0.48
CA HIS A 259 -5.36 -7.32 1.88
C HIS A 259 -5.43 -8.66 2.58
N LEU A 260 -4.77 -8.78 3.72
CA LEU A 260 -4.78 -9.97 4.56
C LEU A 260 -5.70 -9.74 5.75
N GLU A 261 -6.60 -10.69 5.98
CA GLU A 261 -7.43 -10.75 7.17
C GLU A 261 -7.41 -12.18 7.71
N ASN A 262 -6.78 -12.39 8.85
CA ASN A 262 -6.48 -13.72 9.37
C ASN A 262 -5.75 -14.58 8.33
N ASP A 263 -6.24 -15.79 8.07
CA ASP A 263 -5.71 -16.73 7.06
C ASP A 263 -6.26 -16.50 5.65
N PHE A 264 -7.01 -15.43 5.44
CA PHE A 264 -7.68 -15.16 4.16
C PHE A 264 -7.12 -13.91 3.49
N MET A 265 -6.71 -14.05 2.23
CA MET A 265 -6.18 -12.94 1.46
C MET A 265 -7.13 -12.51 0.34
N TYR A 266 -7.57 -11.25 0.38
CA TYR A 266 -8.30 -10.58 -0.68
C TYR A 266 -7.33 -10.06 -1.74
N ILE A 267 -7.68 -10.24 -3.01
CA ILE A 267 -6.80 -9.89 -4.14
C ILE A 267 -7.60 -9.27 -5.27
N SER A 268 -7.13 -8.15 -5.81
CA SER A 268 -7.60 -7.68 -7.11
C SER A 268 -6.73 -8.24 -8.24
N SER A 269 -7.34 -8.56 -9.38
CA SER A 269 -6.68 -9.14 -10.53
C SER A 269 -7.03 -8.40 -11.83
N ARG A 270 -6.13 -8.48 -12.82
CA ARG A 270 -6.36 -7.91 -14.15
C ARG A 270 -7.05 -8.88 -15.10
N ASN A 271 -6.94 -10.18 -14.87
CA ASN A 271 -7.50 -11.22 -15.73
C ASN A 271 -8.82 -11.82 -15.22
N ILE A 272 -9.12 -11.64 -13.93
CA ILE A 272 -10.40 -12.01 -13.33
C ILE A 272 -10.94 -10.74 -12.67
N LEU A 273 -11.92 -10.11 -13.30
CA LEU A 273 -12.43 -8.79 -12.91
C LEU A 273 -13.17 -8.86 -11.57
N GLY A 274 -12.84 -7.93 -10.68
CA GLY A 274 -13.42 -7.86 -9.34
C GLY A 274 -12.43 -8.20 -8.22
N ILE A 275 -12.96 -8.72 -7.12
CA ILE A 275 -12.20 -9.13 -5.93
C ILE A 275 -12.26 -10.64 -5.77
N ASN A 276 -11.13 -11.24 -5.56
CA ASN A 276 -10.94 -12.67 -5.36
C ASN A 276 -10.36 -12.94 -3.99
N GLY A 277 -10.52 -14.16 -3.49
CA GLY A 277 -10.03 -14.59 -2.20
C GLY A 277 -9.23 -15.89 -2.26
N ILE A 278 -8.24 -16.01 -1.39
CA ILE A 278 -7.41 -17.21 -1.25
C ILE A 278 -7.23 -17.49 0.24
N SER A 279 -7.60 -18.72 0.67
CA SER A 279 -7.19 -19.24 1.98
C SER A 279 -5.72 -19.63 1.95
N LEU A 280 -4.98 -19.30 2.99
CA LEU A 280 -3.54 -19.56 3.10
C LEU A 280 -3.23 -20.90 3.77
N VAL A 281 -4.21 -21.47 4.49
CA VAL A 281 -4.05 -22.71 5.29
C VAL A 281 -4.59 -23.97 4.61
N GLU A 282 -5.39 -23.85 3.56
CA GLU A 282 -5.90 -24.98 2.77
C GLU A 282 -4.90 -25.49 1.73
#